data_7806659af5601fdbc76debf36344fa88
#
_entry.id   7806659af5601fdbc76debf36344fa88
#
_cell.length_a   1.000
_cell.length_b   1.000
_cell.length_c   1.000
_cell.angle_alpha   90.00
_cell.angle_beta   90.00
_cell.angle_gamma   90.00
#
_symmetry.space_group_name_H-M   'P 1'
#
loop_
_entity.id
_entity.type
_entity.pdbx_description
1 polymer ?
#
loop_
_entity_poly.entity_id
_entity_poly.type
_entity_poly.pdbx_seq_one_letter_code
_entity_poly.pdbx_strand_id
1 'polypeptide(L)'
;MKKSKRVKKSNSWRIKQHRDQFFKKSKTLGYRSRASFKLIELNEKFKFIKKNSRLLDLGSYPGGWSQVASKLITNGKILAIDIKSMEQIKNVKFLKYDILKQDAKEKIENIFNENLDVIISDMAADTTGNKSLDSIRTNQLCSEVLVLSSKILK
;
A
#
# COMPACT_ATOMS: atom_id res chain seq x y z
N MET A 1 -0.84 25.26 42.03
CA MET A 1 0.36 24.85 41.26
C MET A 1 -0.05 24.14 39.98
N LYS A 2 0.16 24.78 38.81
CA LYS A 2 -0.22 24.23 37.49
C LYS A 2 1.03 23.64 36.81
N LYS A 3 1.22 22.31 36.90
CA LYS A 3 2.22 21.61 36.07
C LYS A 3 1.55 20.42 35.42
N SER A 4 1.20 20.49 34.14
CA SER A 4 0.90 19.26 33.35
C SER A 4 0.57 19.46 31.87
N LYS A 5 0.72 20.62 31.27
CA LYS A 5 0.37 20.80 29.85
C LYS A 5 1.52 20.82 28.82
N ARG A 6 2.77 20.73 29.28
CA ARG A 6 3.95 20.89 28.38
C ARG A 6 4.40 19.63 27.65
N VAL A 7 4.16 18.44 28.21
CA VAL A 7 4.70 17.16 27.66
C VAL A 7 3.96 16.67 26.41
N LYS A 8 2.64 16.89 26.31
CA LYS A 8 1.84 16.44 25.15
C LYS A 8 2.11 17.21 23.85
N LYS A 9 2.57 18.46 23.92
CA LYS A 9 2.88 19.26 22.72
C LYS A 9 4.16 18.80 21.99
N SER A 10 5.14 18.27 22.70
CA SER A 10 6.45 17.90 22.12
C SER A 10 6.36 16.65 21.23
N ASN A 11 5.58 15.62 21.60
CA ASN A 11 5.43 14.40 20.80
C ASN A 11 4.61 14.63 19.52
N SER A 12 3.53 15.40 19.59
CA SER A 12 2.72 15.77 18.44
C SER A 12 3.53 16.60 17.41
N TRP A 13 4.41 17.49 17.88
CA TRP A 13 5.26 18.29 17.01
C TRP A 13 6.35 17.45 16.31
N ARG A 14 7.02 16.54 17.03
CA ARG A 14 8.02 15.61 16.45
C ARG A 14 7.42 14.68 15.41
N ILE A 15 6.22 14.17 15.67
CA ILE A 15 5.49 13.33 14.70
C ILE A 15 5.13 14.14 13.45
N LYS A 16 4.67 15.39 13.59
CA LYS A 16 4.39 16.27 12.45
C LYS A 16 5.66 16.58 11.66
N GLN A 17 6.78 16.88 12.34
CA GLN A 17 8.04 17.20 11.70
C GLN A 17 8.64 15.98 10.96
N HIS A 18 8.57 14.80 11.56
CA HIS A 18 9.01 13.56 10.91
C HIS A 18 8.14 13.24 9.66
N ARG A 19 6.83 13.40 9.76
CA ARG A 19 5.90 13.27 8.63
C ARG A 19 6.19 14.27 7.51
N ASP A 20 6.54 15.50 7.86
CA ASP A 20 6.88 16.55 6.89
C ASP A 20 8.19 16.26 6.16
N GLN A 21 9.21 15.72 6.83
CA GLN A 21 10.46 15.32 6.20
C GLN A 21 10.30 14.22 5.16
N PHE A 22 9.54 13.15 5.45
CA PHE A 22 9.25 12.10 4.48
C PHE A 22 8.38 12.59 3.33
N PHE A 23 7.45 13.48 3.61
CA PHE A 23 6.63 14.11 2.58
C PHE A 23 7.49 14.96 1.63
N LYS A 24 8.35 15.84 2.16
CA LYS A 24 9.29 16.63 1.36
C LYS A 24 10.24 15.73 0.56
N LYS A 25 10.83 14.73 1.22
CA LYS A 25 11.71 13.76 0.58
C LYS A 25 11.01 13.00 -0.55
N SER A 26 9.74 12.61 -0.38
CA SER A 26 8.99 11.95 -1.45
C SER A 26 8.81 12.85 -2.67
N LYS A 27 8.50 14.12 -2.46
CA LYS A 27 8.39 15.11 -3.55
C LYS A 27 9.71 15.32 -4.30
N THR A 28 10.81 15.52 -3.54
CA THR A 28 12.15 15.72 -4.11
C THR A 28 12.61 14.50 -4.94
N LEU A 29 12.29 13.28 -4.49
CA LEU A 29 12.66 12.05 -5.19
C LEU A 29 11.64 11.58 -6.23
N GLY A 30 10.57 12.37 -6.48
CA GLY A 30 9.54 12.07 -7.46
C GLY A 30 8.64 10.90 -7.08
N TYR A 31 8.51 10.57 -5.78
CA TYR A 31 7.56 9.57 -5.32
C TYR A 31 6.16 10.17 -5.14
N ARG A 32 5.13 9.41 -5.52
CA ARG A 32 3.72 9.81 -5.41
C ARG A 32 3.22 9.93 -3.98
N SER A 33 3.83 9.17 -3.05
CA SER A 33 3.50 9.23 -1.63
C SER A 33 4.71 8.92 -0.75
N ARG A 34 4.67 9.38 0.49
CA ARG A 34 5.66 9.01 1.51
C ARG A 34 5.63 7.52 1.89
N ALA A 35 4.51 6.83 1.63
CA ALA A 35 4.38 5.39 1.86
C ALA A 35 5.41 4.58 1.04
N SER A 36 5.93 5.13 -0.05
CA SER A 36 7.01 4.54 -0.85
C SER A 36 8.22 4.13 -0.01
N PHE A 37 8.59 4.94 0.99
CA PHE A 37 9.75 4.65 1.86
C PHE A 37 9.52 3.42 2.73
N LYS A 38 8.28 3.18 3.18
CA LYS A 38 7.92 1.99 3.95
C LYS A 38 8.17 0.71 3.15
N LEU A 39 7.76 0.69 1.86
CA LEU A 39 8.01 -0.46 0.99
C LEU A 39 9.49 -0.63 0.68
N ILE A 40 10.23 0.47 0.46
CA ILE A 40 11.68 0.43 0.24
C ILE A 40 12.37 -0.22 1.43
N GLU A 41 12.14 0.27 2.65
CA GLU A 41 12.73 -0.26 3.89
C GLU A 41 12.38 -1.74 4.11
N LEU A 42 11.11 -2.12 3.91
CA LEU A 42 10.67 -3.52 4.00
C LEU A 42 11.41 -4.40 2.99
N ASN A 43 11.52 -3.95 1.74
CA ASN A 43 12.19 -4.75 0.72
C ASN A 43 13.72 -4.78 0.90
N GLU A 44 14.35 -3.72 1.39
CA GLU A 44 15.77 -3.72 1.75
C GLU A 44 16.07 -4.75 2.84
N LYS A 45 15.19 -4.86 3.84
CA LYS A 45 15.33 -5.79 4.95
C LYS A 45 15.05 -7.23 4.57
N PHE A 46 13.97 -7.49 3.84
CA PHE A 46 13.47 -8.86 3.62
C PHE A 46 13.72 -9.39 2.22
N LYS A 47 14.06 -8.55 1.24
CA LYS A 47 14.39 -8.94 -0.15
C LYS A 47 13.31 -9.78 -0.85
N PHE A 48 12.02 -9.54 -0.54
CA PHE A 48 10.91 -10.36 -1.00
C PHE A 48 10.45 -10.04 -2.44
N ILE A 49 10.68 -8.81 -2.94
CA ILE A 49 10.39 -8.45 -4.32
C ILE A 49 11.60 -8.78 -5.19
N LYS A 50 11.42 -9.66 -6.18
CA LYS A 50 12.46 -10.06 -7.14
C LYS A 50 12.19 -9.45 -8.53
N LYS A 51 13.20 -9.42 -9.40
CA LYS A 51 13.10 -8.85 -10.76
C LYS A 51 12.01 -9.48 -11.63
N ASN A 52 11.69 -10.74 -11.41
CA ASN A 52 10.70 -11.52 -12.16
C ASN A 52 9.39 -11.76 -11.37
N SER A 53 9.18 -11.10 -10.23
CA SER A 53 8.00 -11.30 -9.40
C SER A 53 6.71 -10.92 -10.12
N ARG A 54 5.67 -11.71 -9.89
CA ARG A 54 4.28 -11.36 -10.15
C ARG A 54 3.70 -10.74 -8.89
N LEU A 55 3.51 -9.44 -8.92
CA LEU A 55 3.14 -8.64 -7.76
C LEU A 55 1.76 -8.02 -7.92
N LEU A 56 0.96 -8.13 -6.86
CA LEU A 56 -0.33 -7.46 -6.71
C LEU A 56 -0.23 -6.38 -5.63
N ASP A 57 -0.60 -5.14 -5.97
CA ASP A 57 -0.69 -3.99 -5.06
C ASP A 57 -2.17 -3.65 -4.83
N LEU A 58 -2.65 -3.93 -3.61
CA LEU A 58 -4.03 -3.70 -3.20
C LEU A 58 -4.16 -2.39 -2.42
N GLY A 59 -5.10 -1.53 -2.86
CA GLY A 59 -5.24 -0.17 -2.33
C GLY A 59 -4.11 0.73 -2.82
N SER A 60 -3.83 0.65 -4.12
CA SER A 60 -2.61 1.22 -4.72
C SER A 60 -2.59 2.74 -4.78
N TYR A 61 -3.75 3.44 -4.70
CA TYR A 61 -3.80 4.91 -4.80
C TYR A 61 -2.96 5.60 -3.71
N PRO A 62 -2.17 6.61 -4.04
CA PRO A 62 -1.93 7.28 -5.33
C PRO A 62 -0.84 6.63 -6.20
N GLY A 63 -0.34 5.43 -5.88
CA GLY A 63 0.63 4.68 -6.66
C GLY A 63 2.05 4.67 -6.10
N GLY A 64 2.24 5.05 -4.83
CA GLY A 64 3.58 5.10 -4.23
C GLY A 64 4.26 3.73 -4.16
N TRP A 65 3.54 2.69 -3.76
CA TRP A 65 4.06 1.32 -3.69
C TRP A 65 4.22 0.70 -5.07
N SER A 66 3.23 0.87 -5.95
CA SER A 66 3.33 0.47 -7.36
C SER A 66 4.54 1.10 -8.07
N GLN A 67 4.87 2.36 -7.77
CA GLN A 67 6.02 3.07 -8.33
C GLN A 67 7.35 2.46 -7.85
N VAL A 68 7.44 2.05 -6.59
CA VAL A 68 8.61 1.31 -6.07
C VAL A 68 8.70 -0.06 -6.71
N ALA A 69 7.60 -0.81 -6.76
CA ALA A 69 7.55 -2.12 -7.38
C ALA A 69 7.99 -2.08 -8.85
N SER A 70 7.55 -1.06 -9.61
CA SER A 70 7.90 -0.91 -11.03
C SER A 70 9.40 -0.67 -11.29
N LYS A 71 10.12 -0.15 -10.31
CA LYS A 71 11.59 0.01 -10.37
C LYS A 71 12.33 -1.28 -10.04
N LEU A 72 11.73 -2.15 -9.23
CA LEU A 72 12.35 -3.41 -8.77
C LEU A 72 12.06 -4.58 -9.72
N ILE A 73 10.85 -4.62 -10.28
CA ILE A 73 10.39 -5.70 -11.16
C ILE A 73 10.60 -5.29 -12.61
N THR A 74 11.58 -5.90 -13.26
CA THR A 74 11.95 -5.61 -14.66
C THR A 74 11.41 -6.64 -15.65
N ASN A 75 11.25 -7.90 -15.23
CA ASN A 75 10.87 -9.04 -16.08
C ASN A 75 9.63 -9.77 -15.55
N GLY A 76 8.93 -9.17 -14.59
CA GLY A 76 7.71 -9.72 -13.99
C GLY A 76 6.44 -8.98 -14.44
N LYS A 77 5.39 -9.18 -13.69
CA LYS A 77 4.09 -8.51 -13.90
C LYS A 77 3.67 -7.78 -12.63
N ILE A 78 3.13 -6.58 -12.78
CA ILE A 78 2.58 -5.80 -11.68
C ILE A 78 1.14 -5.44 -12.01
N LEU A 79 0.23 -5.81 -11.10
CA LEU A 79 -1.15 -5.36 -11.11
C LEU A 79 -1.40 -4.50 -9.87
N ALA A 80 -1.90 -3.30 -10.09
CA ALA A 80 -2.34 -2.39 -9.05
C ALA A 80 -3.86 -2.27 -9.08
N ILE A 81 -4.51 -2.39 -7.92
CA ILE A 81 -5.98 -2.30 -7.81
C ILE A 81 -6.35 -1.26 -6.77
N ASP A 82 -7.28 -0.38 -7.12
CA ASP A 82 -7.88 0.59 -6.21
C ASP A 82 -9.28 1.00 -6.68
N ILE A 83 -10.12 1.43 -5.75
CA ILE A 83 -11.42 2.04 -6.06
C ILE A 83 -11.28 3.46 -6.64
N LYS A 84 -10.18 4.15 -6.31
CA LYS A 84 -9.83 5.49 -6.81
C LYS A 84 -8.96 5.36 -8.04
N SER A 85 -9.22 6.19 -9.05
CA SER A 85 -8.38 6.23 -10.25
C SER A 85 -7.01 6.81 -9.92
N MET A 86 -5.96 6.26 -10.50
CA MET A 86 -4.61 6.83 -10.42
C MET A 86 -4.00 7.00 -11.82
N GLU A 87 -3.03 7.91 -11.92
CA GLU A 87 -2.26 8.10 -13.14
C GLU A 87 -1.47 6.84 -13.50
N GLN A 88 -1.26 6.63 -14.80
CA GLN A 88 -0.50 5.49 -15.31
C GLN A 88 0.94 5.48 -14.76
N ILE A 89 1.41 4.29 -14.42
CA ILE A 89 2.80 4.01 -14.06
C ILE A 89 3.38 3.05 -15.09
N LYS A 90 4.59 3.33 -15.56
CA LYS A 90 5.30 2.45 -16.51
C LYS A 90 5.43 1.04 -15.93
N ASN A 91 5.15 0.02 -16.74
CA ASN A 91 5.19 -1.41 -16.38
C ASN A 91 4.19 -1.83 -15.29
N VAL A 92 3.19 -1.02 -14.97
CA VAL A 92 2.12 -1.36 -14.04
C VAL A 92 0.79 -1.40 -14.77
N LYS A 93 0.10 -2.54 -14.73
CA LYS A 93 -1.30 -2.62 -15.13
C LYS A 93 -2.16 -2.12 -13.97
N PHE A 94 -3.00 -1.13 -14.22
CA PHE A 94 -3.93 -0.62 -13.22
C PHE A 94 -5.35 -1.06 -13.52
N LEU A 95 -6.04 -1.54 -12.49
CA LEU A 95 -7.45 -1.89 -12.54
C LEU A 95 -8.21 -1.09 -11.47
N LYS A 96 -9.09 -0.20 -11.91
CA LYS A 96 -10.03 0.47 -11.00
C LYS A 96 -11.12 -0.52 -10.60
N TYR A 97 -11.01 -1.07 -9.39
CA TYR A 97 -11.90 -2.12 -8.94
C TYR A 97 -11.96 -2.21 -7.41
N ASP A 98 -13.09 -2.68 -6.91
CA ASP A 98 -13.26 -2.98 -5.48
C ASP A 98 -12.95 -4.46 -5.23
N ILE A 99 -11.91 -4.72 -4.45
CA ILE A 99 -11.45 -6.08 -4.13
C ILE A 99 -12.43 -6.87 -3.25
N LEU A 100 -13.40 -6.21 -2.62
CA LEU A 100 -14.42 -6.87 -1.81
C LEU A 100 -15.54 -7.50 -2.66
N LYS A 101 -15.54 -7.28 -3.98
CA LYS A 101 -16.50 -7.91 -4.87
C LYS A 101 -16.18 -9.39 -5.07
N GLN A 102 -17.22 -10.19 -5.23
CA GLN A 102 -17.12 -11.66 -5.36
C GLN A 102 -16.24 -12.13 -6.53
N ASP A 103 -16.24 -11.38 -7.64
CA ASP A 103 -15.48 -11.69 -8.85
C ASP A 103 -14.03 -11.12 -8.85
N ALA A 104 -13.60 -10.51 -7.74
CA ALA A 104 -12.25 -9.91 -7.64
C ALA A 104 -11.15 -10.95 -7.87
N LYS A 105 -11.28 -12.14 -7.29
CA LYS A 105 -10.33 -13.25 -7.46
C LYS A 105 -10.20 -13.63 -8.94
N GLU A 106 -11.31 -13.89 -9.61
CA GLU A 106 -11.33 -14.28 -11.02
C GLU A 106 -10.67 -13.24 -11.93
N LYS A 107 -10.96 -11.96 -11.69
CA LYS A 107 -10.33 -10.86 -12.45
C LYS A 107 -8.81 -10.81 -12.27
N ILE A 108 -8.31 -11.07 -11.06
CA ILE A 108 -6.88 -11.11 -10.77
C ILE A 108 -6.24 -12.31 -11.47
N GLU A 109 -6.83 -13.50 -11.34
CA GLU A 109 -6.35 -14.74 -11.95
C GLU A 109 -6.32 -14.64 -13.49
N ASN A 110 -7.33 -14.05 -14.12
CA ASN A 110 -7.38 -13.82 -15.56
C ASN A 110 -6.28 -12.85 -16.08
N ILE A 111 -5.70 -12.02 -15.21
CA ILE A 111 -4.63 -11.11 -15.58
C ILE A 111 -3.25 -11.78 -15.46
N PHE A 112 -3.06 -12.61 -14.45
CA PHE A 112 -1.78 -13.25 -14.20
C PHE A 112 -1.63 -14.61 -14.89
N ASN A 113 -2.71 -15.37 -15.00
CA ASN A 113 -2.77 -16.77 -15.50
C ASN A 113 -1.95 -17.78 -14.68
N GLU A 114 -1.40 -17.35 -13.56
CA GLU A 114 -0.57 -18.13 -12.64
C GLU A 114 -0.62 -17.53 -11.23
N ASN A 115 -0.24 -18.31 -10.22
CA ASN A 115 -0.18 -17.83 -8.84
C ASN A 115 0.82 -16.68 -8.67
N LEU A 116 0.50 -15.80 -7.76
CA LEU A 116 1.33 -14.62 -7.43
C LEU A 116 2.53 -14.99 -6.57
N ASP A 117 3.60 -14.22 -6.74
CA ASP A 117 4.79 -14.35 -5.89
C ASP A 117 4.72 -13.40 -4.68
N VAL A 118 4.06 -12.24 -4.84
CA VAL A 118 4.00 -11.18 -3.84
C VAL A 118 2.65 -10.46 -3.89
N ILE A 119 2.07 -10.27 -2.72
CA ILE A 119 0.93 -9.35 -2.53
C ILE A 119 1.34 -8.31 -1.51
N ILE A 120 1.12 -7.04 -1.85
CA ILE A 120 1.36 -5.90 -0.96
C ILE A 120 0.07 -5.11 -0.77
N SER A 121 -0.11 -4.58 0.44
CA SER A 121 -1.26 -3.73 0.76
C SER A 121 -0.90 -2.72 1.86
N ASP A 122 -1.22 -1.47 1.65
CA ASP A 122 -1.15 -0.39 2.65
C ASP A 122 -2.54 0.26 2.81
N MET A 123 -3.59 -0.55 2.63
CA MET A 123 -4.98 -0.11 2.76
C MET A 123 -5.35 0.20 4.20
N ALA A 124 -6.14 1.25 4.36
CA ALA A 124 -6.87 1.56 5.58
C ALA A 124 -8.29 1.97 5.21
N ALA A 125 -9.25 1.67 6.08
CA ALA A 125 -10.62 2.15 5.89
C ALA A 125 -10.67 3.68 6.00
N ASP A 126 -11.59 4.30 5.27
CA ASP A 126 -11.82 5.74 5.39
C ASP A 126 -12.19 6.08 6.84
N THR A 127 -11.54 7.11 7.38
CA THR A 127 -11.69 7.49 8.78
C THR A 127 -13.04 8.16 9.04
N THR A 128 -13.77 7.67 10.05
CA THR A 128 -15.03 8.26 10.52
C THR A 128 -14.81 9.28 11.63
N GLY A 129 -13.59 9.34 12.20
CA GLY A 129 -13.25 10.10 13.41
C GLY A 129 -13.45 9.30 14.70
N ASN A 130 -14.12 8.15 14.66
CA ASN A 130 -14.22 7.22 15.79
C ASN A 130 -13.11 6.16 15.67
N LYS A 131 -12.09 6.23 16.52
CA LYS A 131 -10.92 5.35 16.46
C LYS A 131 -11.25 3.86 16.59
N SER A 132 -12.21 3.48 17.42
CA SER A 132 -12.62 2.10 17.60
C SER A 132 -13.29 1.55 16.34
N LEU A 133 -14.21 2.32 15.76
CA LEU A 133 -14.89 1.94 14.51
C LEU A 133 -13.89 1.87 13.33
N ASP A 134 -13.00 2.86 13.23
CA ASP A 134 -11.97 2.90 12.17
C ASP A 134 -11.02 1.69 12.28
N SER A 135 -10.67 1.28 13.51
CA SER A 135 -9.86 0.09 13.74
C SER A 135 -10.57 -1.20 13.33
N ILE A 136 -11.85 -1.36 13.69
CA ILE A 136 -12.65 -2.54 13.32
C ILE A 136 -12.77 -2.66 11.80
N ARG A 137 -13.11 -1.57 11.11
CA ARG A 137 -13.23 -1.54 9.64
C ARG A 137 -11.91 -1.85 8.94
N THR A 138 -10.79 -1.33 9.45
CA THR A 138 -9.47 -1.63 8.91
C THR A 138 -9.09 -3.10 9.15
N ASN A 139 -9.38 -3.67 10.32
CA ASN A 139 -9.14 -5.08 10.60
C ASN A 139 -9.97 -5.99 9.68
N GLN A 140 -11.24 -5.65 9.45
CA GLN A 140 -12.08 -6.40 8.51
C GLN A 140 -11.47 -6.38 7.10
N LEU A 141 -11.06 -5.22 6.62
CA LEU A 141 -10.40 -5.08 5.32
C LEU A 141 -9.12 -5.92 5.22
N CYS A 142 -8.29 -5.91 6.27
CA CYS A 142 -7.09 -6.75 6.34
C CYS A 142 -7.43 -8.25 6.29
N SER A 143 -8.50 -8.69 6.97
CA SER A 143 -8.95 -10.07 6.96
C SER A 143 -9.38 -10.51 5.56
N GLU A 144 -10.13 -9.69 4.84
CA GLU A 144 -10.53 -9.97 3.46
C GLU A 144 -9.32 -10.09 2.52
N VAL A 145 -8.32 -9.22 2.68
CA VAL A 145 -7.06 -9.30 1.93
C VAL A 145 -6.32 -10.60 2.22
N LEU A 146 -6.25 -11.04 3.49
CA LEU A 146 -5.60 -12.29 3.86
C LEU A 146 -6.33 -13.50 3.26
N VAL A 147 -7.67 -13.53 3.31
CA VAL A 147 -8.49 -14.59 2.69
C VAL A 147 -8.28 -14.64 1.19
N LEU A 148 -8.27 -13.51 0.51
CA LEU A 148 -7.97 -13.44 -0.93
C LEU A 148 -6.54 -13.95 -1.20
N SER A 149 -5.58 -13.46 -0.43
CA SER A 149 -4.16 -13.80 -0.60
C SER A 149 -3.90 -15.30 -0.45
N SER A 150 -4.52 -15.96 0.51
CA SER A 150 -4.37 -17.41 0.73
C SER A 150 -4.84 -18.27 -0.46
N LYS A 151 -5.66 -17.71 -1.35
CA LYS A 151 -6.22 -18.41 -2.52
C LYS A 151 -5.41 -18.21 -3.80
N ILE A 152 -4.61 -17.13 -3.89
CA ILE A 152 -3.93 -16.70 -5.13
C ILE A 152 -2.41 -16.58 -5.01
N LEU A 153 -1.89 -16.60 -3.78
CA LEU A 153 -0.44 -16.62 -3.53
C LEU A 153 0.10 -18.05 -3.67
N LYS A 154 1.37 -18.18 -4.06
CA LYS A 154 2.08 -19.47 -4.09
C LYS A 154 2.28 -20.06 -2.71
#